data_d429b81ba992715f48e962aa44096549
#
_entry.id   d429b81ba992715f48e962aa44096549
#
_cell.length_a   1.000
_cell.length_b   1.000
_cell.length_c   1.000
_cell.angle_alpha   90.00
_cell.angle_beta   90.00
_cell.angle_gamma   90.00
#
_symmetry.space_group_name_H-M   'P 1'
#
loop_
_entity.id
_entity.type
_entity.pdbx_description
1 polymer ?
#
loop_
_entity_poly.entity_id
_entity_poly.type
_entity_poly.pdbx_seq_one_letter_code
_entity_poly.pdbx_strand_id
1 'polypeptide(L)'
;MKNYEIGGQEVVTSVLAKSFSDNNNNVIIACFNQPNKMMVRRTCDAVKVYSLNGFNYSENNVAKLRDILISEKIDIVINQWGLPYIGAKVLEKAKKGLNVKVIAIYHNDPGTNARIKDVEIELSKTDNGFKQLLLITKKNLYRFITSRSMRYVYNHSDVYQVLSPSFVERFKDFTGIKNPKKLMVQTNPVTIETGDFVLKPANKEKEIIYVGRIDYNQKRVYRVIDTWALLEKKYPDWRLTIVGDGVERENIEKQAKTLGLKNVSFEGFQSPIEYYKRARILMLTSEYEGFGLVLIEGMSFGVVPAVYGSYSAVYDIVNDGVNGIVFPYQKEGFSAEKAAIQLQKIMHNDAVYNDMAEKAIETSKRYSVDEIYKSWEETFEKLSK
;
A
#
# COMPACT_ATOMS: atom_id res chain seq x y z
N MET A 1 6.38 2.61 15.02
CA MET A 1 5.10 2.95 14.34
C MET A 1 4.09 3.56 15.31
N LYS A 2 3.00 4.21 14.82
CA LYS A 2 1.96 4.76 15.72
C LYS A 2 1.11 3.65 16.33
N ASN A 3 0.49 2.87 15.48
CA ASN A 3 -0.35 1.74 15.85
C ASN A 3 0.28 0.45 15.33
N TYR A 4 -0.13 -0.67 15.87
CA TYR A 4 0.12 -1.99 15.31
C TYR A 4 -1.24 -2.69 15.20
N GLU A 5 -1.97 -2.36 14.13
CA GLU A 5 -3.36 -2.75 13.85
C GLU A 5 -3.43 -3.53 12.52
N ILE A 6 -4.62 -3.90 12.07
CA ILE A 6 -4.78 -4.57 10.79
C ILE A 6 -4.73 -3.51 9.68
N GLY A 7 -3.65 -3.49 8.92
CA GLY A 7 -3.42 -2.57 7.81
C GLY A 7 -2.24 -3.03 6.96
N GLY A 8 -2.12 -2.51 5.74
CA GLY A 8 -1.08 -2.95 4.81
C GLY A 8 0.34 -2.74 5.35
N GLN A 9 0.61 -1.58 5.96
CA GLN A 9 1.92 -1.27 6.55
C GLN A 9 2.27 -2.24 7.71
N GLU A 10 1.32 -2.55 8.55
CA GLU A 10 1.49 -3.42 9.71
C GLU A 10 1.68 -4.88 9.28
N VAL A 11 0.97 -5.33 8.24
CA VAL A 11 1.17 -6.66 7.65
C VAL A 11 2.56 -6.77 7.03
N VAL A 12 3.01 -5.78 6.26
CA VAL A 12 4.39 -5.72 5.75
C VAL A 12 5.40 -5.76 6.90
N THR A 13 5.17 -5.01 7.97
CA THR A 13 6.06 -5.01 9.15
C THR A 13 6.14 -6.40 9.79
N SER A 14 5.02 -7.12 9.91
CA SER A 14 4.99 -8.48 10.46
C SER A 14 5.77 -9.47 9.58
N VAL A 15 5.58 -9.41 8.25
CA VAL A 15 6.28 -10.28 7.29
C VAL A 15 7.78 -10.00 7.31
N LEU A 16 8.20 -8.74 7.28
CA LEU A 16 9.61 -8.37 7.35
C LEU A 16 10.23 -8.75 8.70
N ALA A 17 9.50 -8.54 9.81
CA ALA A 17 9.99 -8.92 11.13
C ALA A 17 10.24 -10.43 11.24
N LYS A 18 9.34 -11.25 10.67
CA LYS A 18 9.56 -12.70 10.56
C LYS A 18 10.78 -13.01 9.71
N SER A 19 10.87 -12.44 8.51
CA SER A 19 12.00 -12.67 7.60
C SER A 19 13.35 -12.28 8.22
N PHE A 20 13.41 -11.13 8.91
CA PHE A 20 14.64 -10.73 9.61
C PHE A 20 14.98 -11.68 10.76
N SER A 21 14.00 -12.13 11.53
CA SER A 21 14.20 -13.10 12.63
C SER A 21 14.68 -14.46 12.10
N ASP A 22 14.07 -14.95 11.00
CA ASP A 22 14.47 -16.22 10.36
C ASP A 22 15.92 -16.16 9.83
N ASN A 23 16.43 -14.96 9.56
CA ASN A 23 17.83 -14.69 9.15
C ASN A 23 18.72 -14.23 10.32
N ASN A 24 18.47 -14.72 11.52
CA ASN A 24 19.28 -14.52 12.72
C ASN A 24 19.41 -13.07 13.23
N ASN A 25 18.47 -12.19 12.89
CA ASN A 25 18.43 -10.88 13.49
C ASN A 25 17.55 -10.91 14.76
N ASN A 26 17.98 -10.22 15.83
CA ASN A 26 17.11 -9.97 16.98
C ASN A 26 16.14 -8.85 16.64
N VAL A 27 14.85 -9.16 16.50
CA VAL A 27 13.83 -8.22 16.02
C VAL A 27 12.86 -7.89 17.12
N ILE A 28 12.56 -6.61 17.28
CA ILE A 28 11.49 -6.13 18.13
C ILE A 28 10.58 -5.17 17.35
N ILE A 29 9.32 -5.09 17.73
CA ILE A 29 8.36 -4.09 17.23
C ILE A 29 8.02 -3.15 18.37
N ALA A 30 8.17 -1.84 18.16
CA ALA A 30 7.74 -0.81 19.10
C ALA A 30 6.67 0.08 18.47
N CYS A 31 5.55 0.28 19.16
CA CYS A 31 4.46 1.15 18.74
C CYS A 31 4.06 2.13 19.84
N PHE A 32 3.53 3.29 19.47
CA PHE A 32 3.14 4.31 20.44
C PHE A 32 1.87 3.93 21.22
N ASN A 33 0.90 3.36 20.53
CA ASN A 33 -0.36 2.92 21.13
C ASN A 33 -0.33 1.42 21.46
N GLN A 34 -1.31 0.96 22.22
CA GLN A 34 -1.43 -0.48 22.49
C GLN A 34 -1.63 -1.25 21.19
N PRO A 35 -0.90 -2.35 20.98
CA PRO A 35 -1.03 -3.13 19.76
C PRO A 35 -2.35 -3.91 19.74
N ASN A 36 -2.88 -4.15 18.54
CA ASN A 36 -4.03 -5.02 18.35
C ASN A 36 -3.65 -6.49 18.65
N LYS A 37 -4.45 -7.19 19.44
CA LYS A 37 -4.18 -8.58 19.85
C LYS A 37 -4.08 -9.54 18.66
N MET A 38 -4.85 -9.32 17.58
CA MET A 38 -4.77 -10.17 16.39
C MET A 38 -3.44 -9.98 15.65
N MET A 39 -2.93 -8.74 15.57
CA MET A 39 -1.62 -8.46 14.95
C MET A 39 -0.48 -9.05 15.77
N VAL A 40 -0.54 -8.97 17.10
CA VAL A 40 0.45 -9.62 17.98
C VAL A 40 0.47 -11.13 17.75
N ARG A 41 -0.71 -11.78 17.63
CA ARG A 41 -0.81 -13.23 17.35
C ARG A 41 -0.32 -13.62 15.95
N ARG A 42 -0.37 -12.70 14.98
CA ARG A 42 0.18 -12.91 13.63
C ARG A 42 1.70 -12.73 13.58
N THR A 43 2.25 -12.04 14.55
CA THR A 43 3.70 -11.81 14.63
C THR A 43 4.38 -13.11 15.06
N CYS A 44 5.53 -13.41 14.49
CA CYS A 44 6.35 -14.54 14.87
C CYS A 44 6.66 -14.51 16.38
N ASP A 45 6.58 -15.63 17.08
CA ASP A 45 6.79 -15.73 18.54
C ASP A 45 8.18 -15.25 18.98
N ALA A 46 9.18 -15.30 18.10
CA ALA A 46 10.51 -14.76 18.36
C ALA A 46 10.57 -13.23 18.44
N VAL A 47 9.53 -12.52 17.95
CA VAL A 47 9.49 -11.06 17.87
C VAL A 47 8.73 -10.47 19.05
N LYS A 48 9.43 -9.76 19.92
CA LYS A 48 8.81 -9.03 21.04
C LYS A 48 8.10 -7.77 20.55
N VAL A 49 6.94 -7.46 21.13
CA VAL A 49 6.15 -6.27 20.81
C VAL A 49 6.04 -5.36 22.04
N TYR A 50 6.50 -4.13 21.91
CA TYR A 50 6.47 -3.11 22.96
C TYR A 50 5.48 -2.00 22.60
N SER A 51 4.82 -1.43 23.62
CA SER A 51 4.02 -0.20 23.47
C SER A 51 4.62 0.94 24.30
N LEU A 52 4.53 2.16 23.78
CA LEU A 52 4.81 3.40 24.49
C LEU A 52 3.51 3.94 25.16
N ASN A 53 3.45 5.23 25.44
CA ASN A 53 2.33 5.86 26.14
C ASN A 53 1.59 6.86 25.24
N GLY A 54 0.95 6.35 24.17
CA GLY A 54 0.23 7.16 23.20
C GLY A 54 1.13 7.95 22.24
N PHE A 55 0.56 8.39 21.11
CA PHE A 55 1.31 9.09 20.05
C PHE A 55 1.50 10.58 20.38
N ASN A 56 2.46 10.87 21.23
CA ASN A 56 2.87 12.23 21.60
C ASN A 56 4.38 12.31 21.85
N TYR A 57 4.91 13.53 21.84
CA TYR A 57 6.24 13.80 22.36
C TYR A 57 6.16 14.03 23.86
N SER A 58 6.79 13.17 24.63
CA SER A 58 6.90 13.27 26.09
C SER A 58 8.21 12.67 26.55
N GLU A 59 8.75 13.16 27.67
CA GLU A 59 9.99 12.61 28.27
C GLU A 59 9.80 11.12 28.66
N ASN A 60 8.58 10.73 29.04
CA ASN A 60 8.27 9.34 29.35
C ASN A 60 8.40 8.45 28.11
N ASN A 61 7.88 8.87 26.95
CA ASN A 61 8.06 8.11 25.70
C ASN A 61 9.54 8.06 25.27
N VAL A 62 10.28 9.14 25.46
CA VAL A 62 11.72 9.18 25.19
C VAL A 62 12.47 8.22 26.08
N ALA A 63 12.23 8.24 27.40
CA ALA A 63 12.87 7.36 28.38
C ALA A 63 12.54 5.89 28.08
N LYS A 64 11.25 5.55 27.90
CA LYS A 64 10.82 4.18 27.63
C LYS A 64 11.41 3.63 26.32
N LEU A 65 11.44 4.45 25.25
CA LEU A 65 12.09 4.01 24.01
C LEU A 65 13.59 3.83 24.19
N ARG A 66 14.26 4.72 24.96
CA ARG A 66 15.70 4.60 25.27
C ARG A 66 15.99 3.31 26.02
N ASP A 67 15.20 2.97 27.03
CA ASP A 67 15.33 1.74 27.81
C ASP A 67 15.23 0.50 26.90
N ILE A 68 14.28 0.49 25.96
CA ILE A 68 14.15 -0.56 24.96
C ILE A 68 15.40 -0.64 24.08
N LEU A 69 15.90 0.49 23.56
CA LEU A 69 17.09 0.52 22.70
C LEU A 69 18.32 -0.08 23.40
N ILE A 70 18.46 0.20 24.71
CA ILE A 70 19.60 -0.28 25.52
C ILE A 70 19.41 -1.74 25.91
N SER A 71 18.27 -2.11 26.49
CA SER A 71 18.02 -3.46 27.02
C SER A 71 17.99 -4.52 25.92
N GLU A 72 17.48 -4.18 24.74
CA GLU A 72 17.42 -5.08 23.59
C GLU A 72 18.66 -4.95 22.67
N LYS A 73 19.62 -4.08 23.02
CA LYS A 73 20.89 -3.85 22.27
C LYS A 73 20.64 -3.54 20.79
N ILE A 74 19.79 -2.56 20.52
CA ILE A 74 19.36 -2.22 19.16
C ILE A 74 20.45 -1.46 18.41
N ASP A 75 20.85 -1.97 17.25
CA ASP A 75 21.80 -1.33 16.33
C ASP A 75 21.09 -0.47 15.28
N ILE A 76 19.94 -0.94 14.80
CA ILE A 76 19.18 -0.30 13.71
C ILE A 76 17.72 -0.15 14.12
N VAL A 77 17.16 1.05 13.95
CA VAL A 77 15.72 1.31 14.08
C VAL A 77 15.13 1.58 12.71
N ILE A 78 14.14 0.78 12.33
CA ILE A 78 13.32 1.01 11.14
C ILE A 78 12.06 1.79 11.54
N ASN A 79 12.05 3.09 11.24
CA ASN A 79 10.89 3.93 11.46
C ASN A 79 9.90 3.73 10.31
N GLN A 80 8.93 2.83 10.51
CA GLN A 80 7.89 2.48 9.56
C GLN A 80 6.90 3.61 9.24
N TRP A 81 7.07 4.77 9.83
CA TRP A 81 6.20 5.92 9.59
C TRP A 81 7.04 7.17 9.28
N GLY A 82 7.63 7.19 8.11
CA GLY A 82 8.62 8.17 7.63
C GLY A 82 8.08 9.60 7.38
N LEU A 83 6.93 9.96 7.91
CA LEU A 83 6.34 11.29 7.74
C LEU A 83 6.22 12.10 9.03
N PRO A 84 5.59 11.61 10.13
CA PRO A 84 5.34 12.44 11.29
C PRO A 84 6.62 12.75 12.08
N TYR A 85 6.90 14.04 12.23
CA TYR A 85 8.09 14.49 12.97
C TYR A 85 8.09 14.06 14.45
N ILE A 86 6.91 13.84 15.05
CA ILE A 86 6.79 13.43 16.47
C ILE A 86 7.55 12.13 16.72
N GLY A 87 7.31 11.10 15.89
CA GLY A 87 8.00 9.82 16.03
C GLY A 87 9.51 9.95 15.85
N ALA A 88 9.94 10.70 14.82
CA ALA A 88 11.36 10.96 14.57
C ALA A 88 12.01 11.75 15.72
N LYS A 89 11.29 12.73 16.31
CA LYS A 89 11.80 13.52 17.44
C LYS A 89 11.96 12.68 18.71
N VAL A 90 11.00 11.80 19.02
CA VAL A 90 11.12 10.87 20.15
C VAL A 90 12.33 9.96 19.94
N LEU A 91 12.50 9.40 18.75
CA LEU A 91 13.62 8.53 18.40
C LEU A 91 14.96 9.28 18.46
N GLU A 92 15.05 10.48 17.91
CA GLU A 92 16.23 11.34 17.99
C GLU A 92 16.71 11.54 19.43
N LYS A 93 15.79 11.84 20.34
CA LYS A 93 16.09 12.04 21.75
C LYS A 93 16.45 10.74 22.47
N ALA A 94 15.71 9.67 22.20
CA ALA A 94 15.94 8.36 22.82
C ALA A 94 17.32 7.77 22.45
N LYS A 95 17.77 7.93 21.19
CA LYS A 95 19.05 7.41 20.73
C LYS A 95 20.27 8.29 21.06
N LYS A 96 20.07 9.46 21.67
CA LYS A 96 21.18 10.40 21.95
C LYS A 96 22.30 9.72 22.75
N GLY A 97 23.53 9.72 22.20
CA GLY A 97 24.70 9.06 22.79
C GLY A 97 24.75 7.53 22.59
N LEU A 98 23.82 6.94 21.83
CA LEU A 98 23.85 5.54 21.42
C LEU A 98 24.27 5.45 19.94
N ASN A 99 25.00 4.38 19.58
CA ASN A 99 25.36 4.09 18.18
C ASN A 99 24.20 3.35 17.49
N VAL A 100 23.04 4.03 17.33
CA VAL A 100 21.84 3.48 16.71
C VAL A 100 21.61 4.16 15.38
N LYS A 101 21.61 3.40 14.30
CA LYS A 101 21.27 3.86 12.95
C LYS A 101 19.76 3.91 12.75
N VAL A 102 19.29 4.81 11.88
CA VAL A 102 17.87 5.01 11.62
C VAL A 102 17.55 4.92 10.13
N ILE A 103 16.70 3.99 9.78
CA ILE A 103 16.07 3.90 8.47
C ILE A 103 14.63 4.41 8.61
N ALA A 104 14.22 5.37 7.81
CA ALA A 104 12.82 5.83 7.79
C ALA A 104 12.16 5.44 6.47
N ILE A 105 10.95 4.88 6.53
CA ILE A 105 10.19 4.46 5.34
C ILE A 105 8.92 5.26 5.23
N TYR A 106 8.64 5.79 4.05
CA TYR A 106 7.36 6.42 3.75
C TYR A 106 6.50 5.49 2.89
N HIS A 107 5.43 4.96 3.48
CA HIS A 107 4.56 3.95 2.87
C HIS A 107 3.48 4.51 1.92
N ASN A 108 3.58 5.77 1.52
CA ASN A 108 2.66 6.40 0.58
C ASN A 108 3.39 7.16 -0.52
N ASP A 109 2.64 7.66 -1.50
CA ASP A 109 3.15 8.60 -2.50
C ASP A 109 3.66 9.89 -1.80
N PRO A 110 4.95 10.24 -1.97
CA PRO A 110 5.53 11.41 -1.32
C PRO A 110 4.87 12.73 -1.69
N GLY A 111 4.23 12.80 -2.86
CA GLY A 111 3.59 14.02 -3.35
C GLY A 111 2.23 14.33 -2.73
N THR A 112 1.67 13.42 -1.93
CA THR A 112 0.32 13.56 -1.39
C THR A 112 0.12 12.85 -0.06
N ASN A 113 -1.00 13.15 0.59
CA ASN A 113 -1.54 12.40 1.73
C ASN A 113 -3.07 12.61 1.79
N ALA A 114 -3.75 11.91 2.68
CA ALA A 114 -5.21 11.99 2.81
C ALA A 114 -5.71 13.44 2.96
N ARG A 115 -5.07 14.26 3.82
CA ARG A 115 -5.50 15.66 4.06
C ARG A 115 -5.40 16.53 2.82
N ILE A 116 -4.36 16.35 2.01
CA ILE A 116 -4.18 17.07 0.74
C ILE A 116 -5.23 16.61 -0.25
N LYS A 117 -5.45 15.30 -0.36
CA LYS A 117 -6.45 14.71 -1.27
C LYS A 117 -7.87 15.11 -0.91
N ASP A 118 -8.24 15.13 0.36
CA ASP A 118 -9.56 15.59 0.81
C ASP A 118 -9.82 17.03 0.35
N VAL A 119 -8.82 17.92 0.47
CA VAL A 119 -8.94 19.30 -0.03
C VAL A 119 -9.01 19.37 -1.55
N GLU A 120 -8.27 18.53 -2.28
CA GLU A 120 -8.35 18.45 -3.75
C GLU A 120 -9.72 17.98 -4.22
N ILE A 121 -10.32 17.00 -3.54
CA ILE A 121 -11.68 16.52 -3.81
C ILE A 121 -12.71 17.63 -3.53
N GLU A 122 -12.55 18.37 -2.42
CA GLU A 122 -13.42 19.49 -2.08
C GLU A 122 -13.31 20.63 -3.12
N LEU A 123 -12.11 20.89 -3.59
CA LEU A 123 -11.82 21.89 -4.62
C LEU A 123 -12.48 21.54 -5.96
N SER A 124 -12.47 20.26 -6.35
CA SER A 124 -13.10 19.80 -7.61
C SER A 124 -14.63 19.85 -7.59
N LYS A 125 -15.25 19.98 -6.41
CA LYS A 125 -16.73 20.01 -6.25
C LYS A 125 -17.31 21.41 -6.09
N THR A 126 -16.49 22.47 -6.09
CA THR A 126 -16.99 23.83 -5.85
C THR A 126 -16.65 24.78 -6.98
N ASP A 127 -17.64 25.53 -7.45
CA ASP A 127 -17.51 26.60 -8.44
C ASP A 127 -17.44 27.99 -7.79
N ASN A 128 -17.55 28.07 -6.45
CA ASN A 128 -17.48 29.33 -5.71
C ASN A 128 -16.01 29.78 -5.61
N GLY A 129 -15.65 30.88 -6.31
CA GLY A 129 -14.28 31.39 -6.40
C GLY A 129 -13.65 31.76 -5.04
N PHE A 130 -14.43 32.31 -4.09
CA PHE A 130 -13.92 32.59 -2.75
C PHE A 130 -13.60 31.30 -1.98
N LYS A 131 -14.50 30.29 -2.07
CA LYS A 131 -14.25 28.98 -1.47
C LYS A 131 -13.06 28.27 -2.12
N GLN A 132 -12.89 28.39 -3.44
CA GLN A 132 -11.71 27.87 -4.15
C GLN A 132 -10.42 28.48 -3.62
N LEU A 133 -10.36 29.81 -3.44
CA LEU A 133 -9.18 30.49 -2.91
C LEU A 133 -8.82 30.00 -1.49
N LEU A 134 -9.82 29.84 -0.62
CA LEU A 134 -9.62 29.30 0.73
C LEU A 134 -9.09 27.87 0.70
N LEU A 135 -9.64 27.00 -0.17
CA LEU A 135 -9.20 25.62 -0.31
C LEU A 135 -7.78 25.51 -0.89
N ILE A 136 -7.43 26.36 -1.87
CA ILE A 136 -6.07 26.45 -2.41
C ILE A 136 -5.08 26.85 -1.31
N THR A 137 -5.42 27.84 -0.51
CA THR A 137 -4.60 28.29 0.62
C THR A 137 -4.42 27.16 1.65
N LYS A 138 -5.52 26.48 2.03
CA LYS A 138 -5.50 25.32 2.93
C LYS A 138 -4.64 24.17 2.37
N LYS A 139 -4.76 23.87 1.07
CA LYS A 139 -3.93 22.87 0.39
C LYS A 139 -2.45 23.20 0.48
N ASN A 140 -2.08 24.45 0.16
CA ASN A 140 -0.70 24.91 0.19
C ASN A 140 -0.11 24.84 1.61
N LEU A 141 -0.90 25.23 2.63
CA LEU A 141 -0.51 25.09 4.03
C LEU A 141 -0.26 23.62 4.41
N TYR A 142 -1.16 22.70 4.03
CA TYR A 142 -0.97 21.28 4.29
C TYR A 142 0.26 20.70 3.57
N ARG A 143 0.50 21.11 2.31
CA ARG A 143 1.71 20.75 1.58
C ARG A 143 2.97 21.23 2.29
N PHE A 144 2.99 22.49 2.73
CA PHE A 144 4.12 23.09 3.46
C PHE A 144 4.41 22.34 4.77
N ILE A 145 3.38 22.11 5.61
CA ILE A 145 3.52 21.39 6.88
C ILE A 145 4.02 19.96 6.64
N THR A 146 3.44 19.27 5.67
CA THR A 146 3.80 17.88 5.35
C THR A 146 5.22 17.79 4.81
N SER A 147 5.59 18.67 3.87
CA SER A 147 6.94 18.75 3.32
C SER A 147 7.98 19.01 4.42
N ARG A 148 7.70 19.96 5.31
CA ARG A 148 8.58 20.28 6.44
C ARG A 148 8.75 19.09 7.40
N SER A 149 7.67 18.37 7.67
CA SER A 149 7.71 17.15 8.49
C SER A 149 8.53 16.04 7.83
N MET A 150 8.33 15.81 6.53
CA MET A 150 9.09 14.82 5.76
C MET A 150 10.58 15.16 5.72
N ARG A 151 10.93 16.44 5.49
CA ARG A 151 12.32 16.91 5.54
C ARG A 151 12.95 16.71 6.91
N TYR A 152 12.19 16.94 8.00
CA TYR A 152 12.69 16.68 9.36
C TYR A 152 13.04 15.22 9.53
N VAL A 153 12.15 14.29 9.17
CA VAL A 153 12.40 12.85 9.26
C VAL A 153 13.60 12.45 8.40
N TYR A 154 13.68 12.93 7.15
CA TYR A 154 14.81 12.69 6.26
C TYR A 154 16.14 13.15 6.87
N ASN A 155 16.20 14.33 7.45
CA ASN A 155 17.41 14.88 8.03
C ASN A 155 17.91 14.11 9.27
N HIS A 156 16.96 13.51 10.04
CA HIS A 156 17.25 12.76 11.28
C HIS A 156 17.28 11.23 11.06
N SER A 157 17.36 10.78 9.82
CA SER A 157 17.58 9.39 9.44
C SER A 157 18.94 9.22 8.77
N ASP A 158 19.53 8.03 8.87
CA ASP A 158 20.73 7.64 8.13
C ASP A 158 20.36 7.25 6.70
N VAL A 159 19.21 6.56 6.53
CA VAL A 159 18.59 6.21 5.25
C VAL A 159 17.12 6.62 5.28
N TYR A 160 16.60 7.14 4.17
CA TYR A 160 15.19 7.40 3.95
C TYR A 160 14.71 6.60 2.74
N GLN A 161 13.63 5.84 2.89
CA GLN A 161 13.16 4.94 1.86
C GLN A 161 11.78 5.34 1.33
N VAL A 162 11.62 5.19 0.02
CA VAL A 162 10.34 5.25 -0.70
C VAL A 162 10.09 3.92 -1.39
N LEU A 163 8.83 3.58 -1.63
CA LEU A 163 8.44 2.23 -2.06
C LEU A 163 8.58 1.97 -3.56
N SER A 164 8.88 2.99 -4.38
CA SER A 164 8.84 2.85 -5.83
C SER A 164 9.84 3.79 -6.49
N PRO A 165 10.49 3.41 -7.61
CA PRO A 165 11.40 4.29 -8.35
C PRO A 165 10.75 5.61 -8.76
N SER A 166 9.50 5.58 -9.21
CA SER A 166 8.74 6.77 -9.58
C SER A 166 8.51 7.76 -8.42
N PHE A 167 8.66 7.31 -7.18
CA PHE A 167 8.52 8.17 -5.99
C PHE A 167 9.77 9.02 -5.71
N VAL A 168 10.90 8.74 -6.34
CA VAL A 168 12.14 9.51 -6.14
C VAL A 168 11.97 10.97 -6.58
N GLU A 169 11.50 11.21 -7.80
CA GLU A 169 11.26 12.58 -8.29
C GLU A 169 10.13 13.25 -7.52
N ARG A 170 9.06 12.52 -7.20
CA ARG A 170 7.96 13.05 -6.37
C ARG A 170 8.43 13.49 -4.98
N PHE A 171 9.36 12.75 -4.37
CA PHE A 171 9.99 13.14 -3.10
C PHE A 171 10.82 14.42 -3.25
N LYS A 172 11.64 14.54 -4.31
CA LYS A 172 12.45 15.73 -4.59
C LYS A 172 11.55 16.97 -4.77
N ASP A 173 10.53 16.85 -5.61
CA ASP A 173 9.59 17.94 -5.91
C ASP A 173 8.82 18.38 -4.66
N PHE A 174 8.37 17.41 -3.86
CA PHE A 174 7.56 17.70 -2.69
C PHE A 174 8.38 18.29 -1.53
N THR A 175 9.59 17.78 -1.33
CA THR A 175 10.48 18.25 -0.24
C THR A 175 11.36 19.41 -0.64
N GLY A 176 11.60 19.65 -1.93
CA GLY A 176 12.57 20.61 -2.44
C GLY A 176 14.04 20.18 -2.23
N ILE A 177 14.30 18.92 -1.86
CA ILE A 177 15.66 18.38 -1.71
C ILE A 177 16.14 17.89 -3.08
N LYS A 178 16.96 18.70 -3.76
CA LYS A 178 17.40 18.40 -5.14
C LYS A 178 18.30 17.17 -5.24
N ASN A 179 19.19 16.94 -4.27
CA ASN A 179 20.11 15.79 -4.25
C ASN A 179 19.99 15.03 -2.93
N PRO A 180 18.99 14.16 -2.78
CA PRO A 180 18.74 13.44 -1.54
C PRO A 180 19.66 12.20 -1.39
N LYS A 181 20.91 12.40 -0.94
CA LYS A 181 21.93 11.34 -0.83
C LYS A 181 21.53 10.15 0.05
N LYS A 182 20.59 10.35 0.97
CA LYS A 182 20.09 9.30 1.88
C LYS A 182 18.83 8.59 1.36
N LEU A 183 18.30 9.04 0.21
CA LEU A 183 17.08 8.48 -0.36
C LEU A 183 17.40 7.18 -1.09
N MET A 184 16.66 6.13 -0.77
CA MET A 184 16.74 4.83 -1.42
C MET A 184 15.33 4.35 -1.81
N VAL A 185 15.27 3.48 -2.80
CA VAL A 185 14.04 2.74 -3.15
C VAL A 185 14.09 1.39 -2.44
N GLN A 186 13.05 1.09 -1.67
CA GLN A 186 12.85 -0.19 -1.02
C GLN A 186 11.39 -0.60 -1.18
N THR A 187 11.12 -1.55 -2.05
CA THR A 187 9.76 -2.03 -2.30
C THR A 187 9.27 -2.93 -1.16
N ASN A 188 7.95 -3.09 -1.08
CA ASN A 188 7.34 -4.03 -0.15
C ASN A 188 7.37 -5.47 -0.69
N PRO A 189 7.46 -6.50 0.17
CA PRO A 189 7.31 -7.89 -0.23
C PRO A 189 5.84 -8.25 -0.52
N VAL A 190 5.62 -9.34 -1.23
CA VAL A 190 4.36 -10.08 -1.19
C VAL A 190 4.11 -10.51 0.25
N THR A 191 2.90 -10.24 0.78
CA THR A 191 2.61 -10.41 2.21
C THR A 191 1.80 -11.67 2.52
N ILE A 192 1.56 -12.51 1.52
CA ILE A 192 0.84 -13.78 1.61
C ILE A 192 1.71 -14.92 1.08
N GLU A 193 1.64 -16.05 1.73
CA GLU A 193 2.35 -17.25 1.28
C GLU A 193 1.55 -17.93 0.17
N THR A 194 2.21 -18.22 -0.94
CA THR A 194 1.59 -18.98 -2.04
C THR A 194 1.60 -20.49 -1.77
N GLY A 195 2.43 -20.97 -0.84
CA GLY A 195 2.61 -22.38 -0.57
C GLY A 195 2.97 -23.15 -1.85
N ASP A 196 2.37 -24.32 -2.03
CA ASP A 196 2.57 -25.19 -3.21
C ASP A 196 1.68 -24.77 -4.41
N PHE A 197 1.20 -23.52 -4.44
CA PHE A 197 0.35 -23.08 -5.55
C PHE A 197 1.12 -23.07 -6.87
N VAL A 198 0.58 -23.80 -7.84
CA VAL A 198 1.04 -23.78 -9.23
C VAL A 198 -0.10 -23.27 -10.10
N LEU A 199 0.19 -22.23 -10.88
CA LEU A 199 -0.79 -21.69 -11.82
C LEU A 199 -1.18 -22.76 -12.84
N LYS A 200 -2.48 -23.04 -12.89
CA LYS A 200 -3.12 -23.80 -13.96
C LYS A 200 -4.22 -22.90 -14.53
N PRO A 201 -3.98 -22.19 -15.62
CA PRO A 201 -4.93 -21.21 -16.16
C PRO A 201 -6.32 -21.79 -16.41
N ALA A 202 -6.40 -23.05 -16.82
CA ALA A 202 -7.67 -23.76 -17.00
C ALA A 202 -8.50 -23.93 -15.71
N ASN A 203 -7.87 -23.85 -14.54
CA ASN A 203 -8.55 -23.96 -13.24
C ASN A 203 -9.03 -22.58 -12.74
N LYS A 204 -8.68 -21.50 -13.43
CA LYS A 204 -9.13 -20.16 -13.06
C LYS A 204 -10.56 -19.95 -13.52
N GLU A 205 -11.38 -19.47 -12.59
CA GLU A 205 -12.77 -19.16 -12.82
C GLU A 205 -12.93 -17.80 -13.53
N LYS A 206 -13.96 -17.65 -14.33
CA LYS A 206 -14.33 -16.39 -14.97
C LYS A 206 -14.83 -15.39 -13.92
N GLU A 207 -13.89 -14.88 -13.13
CA GLU A 207 -14.16 -14.03 -11.97
C GLU A 207 -13.26 -12.80 -11.97
N ILE A 208 -13.89 -11.64 -11.81
CA ILE A 208 -13.24 -10.39 -11.47
C ILE A 208 -13.35 -10.22 -9.95
N ILE A 209 -12.24 -9.90 -9.29
CA ILE A 209 -12.27 -9.59 -7.86
C ILE A 209 -11.82 -8.16 -7.59
N TYR A 210 -12.37 -7.60 -6.53
CA TYR A 210 -11.82 -6.46 -5.81
C TYR A 210 -11.38 -6.94 -4.44
N VAL A 211 -10.20 -6.49 -3.99
CA VAL A 211 -9.69 -6.80 -2.65
C VAL A 211 -9.25 -5.52 -1.97
N GLY A 212 -9.83 -5.21 -0.82
CA GLY A 212 -9.45 -4.05 -0.04
C GLY A 212 -10.57 -3.40 0.76
N ARG A 213 -10.22 -2.30 1.44
CA ARG A 213 -11.19 -1.51 2.19
C ARG A 213 -12.19 -0.84 1.25
N ILE A 214 -13.46 -0.82 1.65
CA ILE A 214 -14.53 -0.17 0.88
C ILE A 214 -14.69 1.26 1.39
N ASP A 215 -14.09 2.23 0.69
CA ASP A 215 -14.22 3.65 0.99
C ASP A 215 -14.38 4.51 -0.27
N TYR A 216 -15.00 5.66 -0.10
CA TYR A 216 -15.30 6.58 -1.20
C TYR A 216 -14.07 7.38 -1.66
N ASN A 217 -13.24 7.85 -0.75
CA ASN A 217 -12.20 8.83 -1.07
C ASN A 217 -10.97 8.21 -1.74
N GLN A 218 -10.54 7.06 -1.26
CA GLN A 218 -9.32 6.40 -1.72
C GLN A 218 -9.61 5.28 -2.71
N LYS A 219 -10.38 4.27 -2.30
CA LYS A 219 -10.52 3.01 -3.05
C LYS A 219 -11.53 3.09 -4.20
N ARG A 220 -12.52 3.98 -4.10
CA ARG A 220 -13.47 4.25 -5.19
C ARG A 220 -14.18 2.99 -5.73
N VAL A 221 -14.62 2.09 -4.85
CA VAL A 221 -15.17 0.77 -5.24
C VAL A 221 -16.40 0.89 -6.12
N TYR A 222 -17.15 1.98 -6.03
CA TYR A 222 -18.27 2.26 -6.91
C TYR A 222 -17.91 2.21 -8.40
N ARG A 223 -16.65 2.56 -8.77
CA ARG A 223 -16.13 2.47 -10.15
C ARG A 223 -16.04 1.03 -10.65
N VAL A 224 -15.77 0.09 -9.75
CA VAL A 224 -15.77 -1.35 -10.06
C VAL A 224 -17.19 -1.82 -10.37
N ILE A 225 -18.18 -1.38 -9.56
CA ILE A 225 -19.60 -1.68 -9.79
C ILE A 225 -20.10 -1.08 -11.10
N ASP A 226 -19.79 0.21 -11.37
CA ASP A 226 -20.16 0.86 -12.62
C ASP A 226 -19.60 0.14 -13.85
N THR A 227 -18.33 -0.28 -13.77
CA THR A 227 -17.69 -1.05 -14.85
C THR A 227 -18.34 -2.41 -15.04
N TRP A 228 -18.62 -3.12 -13.94
CA TRP A 228 -19.26 -4.42 -13.97
C TRP A 228 -20.68 -4.36 -14.56
N ALA A 229 -21.43 -3.31 -14.27
CA ALA A 229 -22.75 -3.09 -14.83
C ALA A 229 -22.81 -3.05 -16.37
N LEU A 230 -21.68 -2.62 -16.99
CA LEU A 230 -21.54 -2.61 -18.46
C LEU A 230 -21.12 -3.98 -19.04
N LEU A 231 -20.67 -4.90 -18.19
CA LEU A 231 -20.13 -6.20 -18.59
C LEU A 231 -21.08 -7.37 -18.30
N GLU A 232 -21.80 -7.35 -17.18
CA GLU A 232 -22.55 -8.50 -16.66
C GLU A 232 -23.52 -9.11 -17.70
N LYS A 233 -24.31 -8.30 -18.40
CA LYS A 233 -25.26 -8.81 -19.41
C LYS A 233 -24.57 -9.44 -20.62
N LYS A 234 -23.39 -8.96 -20.96
CA LYS A 234 -22.60 -9.46 -22.11
C LYS A 234 -21.79 -10.70 -21.76
N TYR A 235 -21.46 -10.86 -20.49
CA TYR A 235 -20.64 -11.96 -19.96
C TYR A 235 -21.36 -12.67 -18.80
N PRO A 236 -22.48 -13.35 -19.05
CA PRO A 236 -23.31 -13.94 -18.00
C PRO A 236 -22.63 -15.10 -17.26
N ASP A 237 -21.57 -15.66 -17.80
CA ASP A 237 -20.72 -16.70 -17.23
C ASP A 237 -19.57 -16.15 -16.37
N TRP A 238 -19.45 -14.84 -16.27
CA TRP A 238 -18.52 -14.16 -15.37
C TRP A 238 -19.23 -13.68 -14.11
N ARG A 239 -18.46 -13.47 -13.05
CA ARG A 239 -18.94 -12.87 -11.80
C ARG A 239 -17.98 -11.81 -11.28
N LEU A 240 -18.50 -10.91 -10.45
CA LEU A 240 -17.72 -9.96 -9.66
C LEU A 240 -17.78 -10.35 -8.19
N THR A 241 -16.63 -10.39 -7.52
CA THR A 241 -16.57 -10.63 -6.07
C THR A 241 -15.83 -9.50 -5.37
N ILE A 242 -16.49 -8.88 -4.39
CA ILE A 242 -15.94 -7.81 -3.57
C ILE A 242 -15.48 -8.39 -2.23
N VAL A 243 -14.17 -8.49 -2.04
CA VAL A 243 -13.53 -9.00 -0.81
C VAL A 243 -13.02 -7.83 0.01
N GLY A 244 -13.68 -7.56 1.12
CA GLY A 244 -13.34 -6.45 2.00
C GLY A 244 -14.55 -5.84 2.68
N ASP A 245 -14.29 -4.87 3.54
CA ASP A 245 -15.31 -4.16 4.30
C ASP A 245 -14.94 -2.67 4.42
N GLY A 246 -15.86 -1.85 4.87
CA GLY A 246 -15.62 -0.43 5.09
C GLY A 246 -16.90 0.39 5.17
N VAL A 247 -16.72 1.69 5.43
CA VAL A 247 -17.82 2.62 5.68
C VAL A 247 -18.78 2.80 4.52
N GLU A 248 -18.37 2.46 3.30
CA GLU A 248 -19.17 2.59 2.08
C GLU A 248 -19.83 1.28 1.63
N ARG A 249 -19.68 0.19 2.38
CA ARG A 249 -20.20 -1.12 1.98
C ARG A 249 -21.71 -1.08 1.63
N GLU A 250 -22.54 -0.55 2.53
CA GLU A 250 -23.99 -0.47 2.31
C GLU A 250 -24.35 0.35 1.05
N ASN A 251 -23.60 1.44 0.81
CA ASN A 251 -23.81 2.28 -0.38
C ASN A 251 -23.48 1.52 -1.66
N ILE A 252 -22.40 0.73 -1.67
CA ILE A 252 -21.97 -0.07 -2.81
C ILE A 252 -22.95 -1.24 -3.08
N GLU A 253 -23.41 -1.93 -2.04
CA GLU A 253 -24.43 -2.98 -2.15
C GLU A 253 -25.76 -2.39 -2.71
N LYS A 254 -26.17 -1.22 -2.22
CA LYS A 254 -27.35 -0.50 -2.74
C LYS A 254 -27.17 -0.09 -4.19
N GLN A 255 -25.99 0.38 -4.60
CA GLN A 255 -25.67 0.72 -5.99
C GLN A 255 -25.83 -0.51 -6.89
N ALA A 256 -25.22 -1.65 -6.53
CA ALA A 256 -25.32 -2.90 -7.28
C ALA A 256 -26.80 -3.33 -7.44
N LYS A 257 -27.59 -3.26 -6.37
CA LYS A 257 -29.03 -3.57 -6.40
C LYS A 257 -29.82 -2.61 -7.29
N THR A 258 -29.53 -1.31 -7.23
CA THR A 258 -30.21 -0.29 -8.06
C THR A 258 -29.91 -0.50 -9.54
N LEU A 259 -28.69 -0.94 -9.89
CA LEU A 259 -28.30 -1.29 -11.26
C LEU A 259 -28.84 -2.67 -11.71
N GLY A 260 -29.49 -3.43 -10.83
CA GLY A 260 -30.09 -4.72 -11.13
C GLY A 260 -29.06 -5.84 -11.34
N LEU A 261 -27.86 -5.70 -10.79
CA LEU A 261 -26.79 -6.70 -10.92
C LEU A 261 -27.15 -7.98 -10.17
N LYS A 262 -26.84 -9.14 -10.76
CA LYS A 262 -27.18 -10.47 -10.23
C LYS A 262 -25.93 -11.29 -9.93
N ASN A 263 -24.86 -11.13 -10.72
CA ASN A 263 -23.61 -11.89 -10.61
C ASN A 263 -22.56 -11.07 -9.85
N VAL A 264 -22.94 -10.47 -8.72
CA VAL A 264 -22.03 -9.78 -7.81
C VAL A 264 -22.20 -10.33 -6.39
N SER A 265 -21.08 -10.58 -5.70
CA SER A 265 -21.05 -11.00 -4.29
C SER A 265 -20.21 -10.07 -3.44
N PHE A 266 -20.57 -9.94 -2.15
CA PHE A 266 -19.91 -9.11 -1.16
C PHE A 266 -19.52 -9.98 0.04
N GLU A 267 -18.24 -10.35 0.12
CA GLU A 267 -17.74 -11.38 1.04
C GLU A 267 -17.37 -10.84 2.44
N GLY A 268 -17.34 -9.51 2.59
CA GLY A 268 -16.87 -8.89 3.82
C GLY A 268 -15.35 -9.00 4.00
N PHE A 269 -14.89 -8.71 5.21
CA PHE A 269 -13.47 -8.80 5.55
C PHE A 269 -13.04 -10.25 5.73
N GLN A 270 -12.30 -10.77 4.75
CA GLN A 270 -11.79 -12.15 4.73
C GLN A 270 -10.36 -12.21 4.20
N SER A 271 -9.71 -13.39 4.38
CA SER A 271 -8.44 -13.68 3.72
C SER A 271 -8.64 -13.75 2.19
N PRO A 272 -7.84 -13.04 1.40
CA PRO A 272 -8.03 -13.02 -0.05
C PRO A 272 -7.45 -14.24 -0.77
N ILE A 273 -6.74 -15.14 -0.10
CA ILE A 273 -5.97 -16.22 -0.71
C ILE A 273 -6.82 -17.11 -1.61
N GLU A 274 -7.97 -17.60 -1.11
CA GLU A 274 -8.82 -18.49 -1.90
C GLU A 274 -9.45 -17.78 -3.11
N TYR A 275 -9.67 -16.48 -3.00
CA TYR A 275 -10.13 -15.66 -4.13
C TYR A 275 -9.01 -15.45 -5.16
N TYR A 276 -7.78 -15.21 -4.73
CA TYR A 276 -6.64 -15.13 -5.64
C TYR A 276 -6.35 -16.45 -6.35
N LYS A 277 -6.53 -17.59 -5.68
CA LYS A 277 -6.33 -18.92 -6.29
C LYS A 277 -7.28 -19.16 -7.47
N ARG A 278 -8.52 -18.66 -7.40
CA ARG A 278 -9.55 -18.96 -8.41
C ARG A 278 -9.78 -17.83 -9.41
N ALA A 279 -9.68 -16.58 -9.03
CA ALA A 279 -10.02 -15.44 -9.89
C ALA A 279 -9.03 -15.24 -11.04
N ARG A 280 -9.53 -14.69 -12.16
CA ARG A 280 -8.72 -14.30 -13.31
C ARG A 280 -8.22 -12.86 -13.24
N ILE A 281 -9.04 -11.92 -12.77
CA ILE A 281 -8.77 -10.49 -12.84
C ILE A 281 -8.93 -9.86 -11.47
N LEU A 282 -7.97 -9.04 -11.07
CA LEU A 282 -8.07 -8.15 -9.91
C LEU A 282 -8.28 -6.71 -10.39
N MET A 283 -9.43 -6.11 -10.10
CA MET A 283 -9.71 -4.73 -10.48
C MET A 283 -9.47 -3.78 -9.32
N LEU A 284 -8.61 -2.77 -9.52
CA LEU A 284 -8.28 -1.74 -8.53
C LEU A 284 -8.46 -0.33 -9.13
N THR A 285 -9.45 0.41 -8.62
CA THR A 285 -9.82 1.74 -9.15
C THR A 285 -9.49 2.89 -8.19
N SER A 286 -8.51 2.69 -7.33
CA SER A 286 -8.11 3.64 -6.30
C SER A 286 -7.70 4.99 -6.88
N GLU A 287 -7.99 6.06 -6.14
CA GLU A 287 -7.57 7.43 -6.47
C GLU A 287 -6.09 7.67 -6.15
N TYR A 288 -5.58 7.01 -5.13
CA TYR A 288 -4.18 7.03 -4.74
C TYR A 288 -3.82 5.78 -3.93
N GLU A 289 -2.57 5.34 -4.03
CA GLU A 289 -2.00 4.22 -3.28
C GLU A 289 -0.56 4.54 -2.86
N GLY A 290 -0.10 3.85 -1.82
CA GLY A 290 1.29 3.87 -1.45
C GLY A 290 2.14 2.95 -2.32
N PHE A 291 1.65 1.75 -2.61
CA PHE A 291 2.33 0.75 -3.42
C PHE A 291 1.34 -0.14 -4.19
N GLY A 292 0.26 -0.57 -3.53
CA GLY A 292 -0.71 -1.49 -4.12
C GLY A 292 -0.36 -2.95 -3.84
N LEU A 293 -0.18 -3.31 -2.57
CA LEU A 293 0.17 -4.69 -2.13
C LEU A 293 -0.71 -5.76 -2.77
N VAL A 294 -2.03 -5.52 -2.84
CA VAL A 294 -2.99 -6.45 -3.44
C VAL A 294 -2.67 -6.80 -4.89
N LEU A 295 -1.95 -5.93 -5.63
CA LEU A 295 -1.54 -6.19 -7.00
C LEU A 295 -0.49 -7.30 -7.03
N ILE A 296 0.61 -7.14 -6.29
CA ILE A 296 1.69 -8.13 -6.25
C ILE A 296 1.24 -9.43 -5.57
N GLU A 297 0.32 -9.35 -4.60
CA GLU A 297 -0.34 -10.52 -4.00
C GLU A 297 -1.17 -11.27 -5.04
N GLY A 298 -2.08 -10.60 -5.76
CA GLY A 298 -2.86 -11.22 -6.83
C GLY A 298 -1.98 -11.79 -7.95
N MET A 299 -0.95 -11.03 -8.38
CA MET A 299 0.00 -11.46 -9.40
C MET A 299 0.74 -12.74 -9.00
N SER A 300 1.06 -12.95 -7.72
CA SER A 300 1.72 -14.18 -7.25
C SER A 300 0.86 -15.44 -7.40
N PHE A 301 -0.44 -15.27 -7.61
CA PHE A 301 -1.38 -16.34 -7.95
C PHE A 301 -1.82 -16.31 -9.43
N GLY A 302 -1.18 -15.51 -10.27
CA GLY A 302 -1.55 -15.39 -11.68
C GLY A 302 -2.88 -14.67 -11.91
N VAL A 303 -3.31 -13.83 -10.97
CA VAL A 303 -4.44 -12.93 -11.17
C VAL A 303 -3.93 -11.71 -11.93
N VAL A 304 -4.56 -11.42 -13.07
CA VAL A 304 -4.17 -10.29 -13.93
C VAL A 304 -4.68 -8.99 -13.32
N PRO A 305 -3.81 -8.02 -12.96
CA PRO A 305 -4.25 -6.75 -12.44
C PRO A 305 -4.87 -5.88 -13.54
N ALA A 306 -5.99 -5.24 -13.23
CA ALA A 306 -6.65 -4.21 -14.03
C ALA A 306 -6.81 -2.95 -13.19
N VAL A 307 -5.96 -1.94 -13.40
CA VAL A 307 -5.70 -0.88 -12.45
C VAL A 307 -5.89 0.49 -13.04
N TYR A 308 -6.48 1.42 -12.28
CA TYR A 308 -6.54 2.83 -12.67
C TYR A 308 -5.18 3.50 -12.43
N GLY A 309 -4.63 4.11 -13.47
CA GLY A 309 -3.30 4.75 -13.47
C GLY A 309 -3.24 6.09 -12.73
N SER A 310 -3.88 6.21 -11.58
CA SER A 310 -4.00 7.43 -10.78
C SER A 310 -2.77 7.75 -9.92
N TYR A 311 -1.86 6.81 -9.78
CA TYR A 311 -0.63 6.95 -8.99
C TYR A 311 0.57 6.33 -9.72
N SER A 312 1.75 6.94 -9.55
CA SER A 312 2.92 6.61 -10.37
C SER A 312 3.47 5.21 -10.11
N ALA A 313 3.39 4.69 -8.89
CA ALA A 313 3.92 3.36 -8.56
C ALA A 313 3.23 2.21 -9.31
N VAL A 314 2.01 2.41 -9.82
CA VAL A 314 1.34 1.38 -10.62
C VAL A 314 2.15 1.04 -11.88
N TYR A 315 2.79 2.02 -12.52
CA TYR A 315 3.59 1.83 -13.73
C TYR A 315 4.96 1.17 -13.48
N ASP A 316 5.39 1.12 -12.22
CA ASP A 316 6.58 0.36 -11.81
C ASP A 316 6.28 -1.13 -11.57
N ILE A 317 4.98 -1.48 -11.36
CA ILE A 317 4.51 -2.84 -11.11
C ILE A 317 3.83 -3.43 -12.35
N VAL A 318 2.92 -2.67 -12.98
CA VAL A 318 2.08 -3.13 -14.09
C VAL A 318 2.54 -2.49 -15.39
N ASN A 319 2.97 -3.33 -16.33
CA ASN A 319 3.26 -2.97 -17.71
C ASN A 319 2.00 -3.27 -18.53
N ASP A 320 1.34 -2.20 -19.02
CA ASP A 320 0.07 -2.31 -19.73
C ASP A 320 0.16 -3.21 -20.96
N GLY A 321 -0.80 -4.12 -21.10
CA GLY A 321 -0.84 -5.12 -22.17
C GLY A 321 0.16 -6.28 -22.04
N VAL A 322 1.04 -6.28 -21.02
CA VAL A 322 2.04 -7.32 -20.80
C VAL A 322 1.72 -8.19 -19.60
N ASN A 323 1.69 -7.64 -18.41
CA ASN A 323 1.41 -8.36 -17.16
C ASN A 323 0.14 -7.87 -16.44
N GLY A 324 -0.64 -7.02 -17.10
CA GLY A 324 -1.88 -6.45 -16.61
C GLY A 324 -2.44 -5.39 -17.55
N ILE A 325 -3.48 -4.71 -17.09
CA ILE A 325 -4.12 -3.59 -17.78
C ILE A 325 -4.02 -2.35 -16.90
N VAL A 326 -3.60 -1.22 -17.48
CA VAL A 326 -3.64 0.09 -16.84
C VAL A 326 -4.68 0.97 -17.53
N PHE A 327 -5.78 1.27 -16.83
CA PHE A 327 -6.72 2.28 -17.29
C PHE A 327 -6.06 3.65 -17.16
N PRO A 328 -5.81 4.37 -18.28
CA PRO A 328 -5.02 5.60 -18.22
C PRO A 328 -5.70 6.68 -17.39
N TYR A 329 -4.92 7.40 -16.59
CA TYR A 329 -5.42 8.56 -15.86
C TYR A 329 -5.90 9.65 -16.82
N GLN A 330 -7.08 10.20 -16.59
CA GLN A 330 -7.67 11.27 -17.36
C GLN A 330 -8.08 12.42 -16.43
N LYS A 331 -7.98 13.65 -16.94
CA LYS A 331 -8.36 14.85 -16.17
C LYS A 331 -9.86 14.85 -15.81
N GLU A 332 -10.67 14.29 -16.70
CA GLU A 332 -12.13 14.13 -16.55
C GLU A 332 -12.47 13.05 -15.52
N GLY A 333 -11.51 12.27 -15.08
CA GLY A 333 -11.66 11.17 -14.13
C GLY A 333 -11.70 9.79 -14.76
N PHE A 334 -12.11 8.81 -13.99
CA PHE A 334 -12.24 7.42 -14.41
C PHE A 334 -13.46 7.23 -15.32
N SER A 335 -13.31 6.49 -16.43
CA SER A 335 -14.42 6.09 -17.30
C SER A 335 -14.65 4.58 -17.19
N ALA A 336 -15.83 4.20 -16.70
CA ALA A 336 -16.27 2.81 -16.62
C ALA A 336 -16.39 2.16 -18.02
N GLU A 337 -16.81 2.93 -19.02
CA GLU A 337 -16.96 2.46 -20.41
C GLU A 337 -15.61 2.06 -21.00
N LYS A 338 -14.59 2.94 -20.85
CA LYS A 338 -13.24 2.65 -21.34
C LYS A 338 -12.62 1.46 -20.60
N ALA A 339 -12.84 1.36 -19.28
CA ALA A 339 -12.38 0.22 -18.49
C ALA A 339 -13.07 -1.07 -18.95
N ALA A 340 -14.37 -1.06 -19.15
CA ALA A 340 -15.12 -2.22 -19.66
C ALA A 340 -14.60 -2.69 -21.03
N ILE A 341 -14.34 -1.76 -21.95
CA ILE A 341 -13.78 -2.09 -23.29
C ILE A 341 -12.40 -2.77 -23.16
N GLN A 342 -11.55 -2.31 -22.25
CA GLN A 342 -10.23 -2.93 -22.08
C GLN A 342 -10.33 -4.30 -21.40
N LEU A 343 -11.19 -4.46 -20.40
CA LEU A 343 -11.42 -5.76 -19.75
C LEU A 343 -11.93 -6.82 -20.74
N GLN A 344 -12.79 -6.44 -21.69
CA GLN A 344 -13.30 -7.37 -22.72
C GLN A 344 -12.17 -8.04 -23.51
N LYS A 345 -11.03 -7.39 -23.72
CA LYS A 345 -9.89 -7.95 -24.48
C LYS A 345 -9.35 -9.24 -23.84
N ILE A 346 -9.39 -9.35 -22.51
CA ILE A 346 -8.92 -10.53 -21.78
C ILE A 346 -10.07 -11.45 -21.35
N MET A 347 -11.30 -10.93 -21.22
CA MET A 347 -12.44 -11.75 -20.77
C MET A 347 -12.87 -12.81 -21.79
N HIS A 348 -12.68 -12.57 -23.07
CA HIS A 348 -13.07 -13.50 -24.15
C HIS A 348 -11.88 -14.11 -24.90
N ASN A 349 -10.64 -13.85 -24.42
CA ASN A 349 -9.45 -14.40 -25.08
C ASN A 349 -8.55 -15.09 -24.03
N ASP A 350 -8.73 -16.39 -23.88
CA ASP A 350 -7.99 -17.21 -22.91
C ASP A 350 -6.47 -17.20 -23.21
N ALA A 351 -6.04 -17.13 -24.45
CA ALA A 351 -4.61 -17.07 -24.78
C ALA A 351 -3.96 -15.76 -24.28
N VAL A 352 -4.64 -14.62 -24.46
CA VAL A 352 -4.18 -13.33 -23.93
C VAL A 352 -4.16 -13.34 -22.41
N TYR A 353 -5.21 -13.87 -21.78
CA TYR A 353 -5.27 -14.03 -20.34
C TYR A 353 -4.10 -14.87 -19.81
N ASN A 354 -3.86 -16.04 -20.39
CA ASN A 354 -2.83 -16.97 -19.96
C ASN A 354 -1.42 -16.36 -20.02
N ASP A 355 -1.09 -15.71 -21.15
CA ASP A 355 0.19 -15.01 -21.32
C ASP A 355 0.39 -13.91 -20.26
N MET A 356 -0.65 -13.08 -20.02
CA MET A 356 -0.58 -12.03 -18.99
C MET A 356 -0.46 -12.63 -17.57
N ALA A 357 -1.16 -13.72 -17.27
CA ALA A 357 -1.14 -14.36 -15.97
C ALA A 357 0.24 -14.96 -15.64
N GLU A 358 0.91 -15.58 -16.62
CA GLU A 358 2.28 -16.07 -16.48
C GLU A 358 3.26 -14.92 -16.22
N LYS A 359 3.17 -13.83 -16.98
CA LYS A 359 4.00 -12.64 -16.81
C LYS A 359 3.70 -11.91 -15.49
N ALA A 360 2.47 -11.97 -15.00
CA ALA A 360 2.12 -11.46 -13.68
C ALA A 360 2.85 -12.23 -12.58
N ILE A 361 2.86 -13.57 -12.62
CA ILE A 361 3.64 -14.40 -11.68
C ILE A 361 5.12 -14.08 -11.78
N GLU A 362 5.69 -14.00 -12.98
CA GLU A 362 7.10 -13.68 -13.16
C GLU A 362 7.44 -12.32 -12.52
N THR A 363 6.58 -11.33 -12.74
CA THR A 363 6.72 -10.00 -12.12
C THR A 363 6.69 -10.07 -10.60
N SER A 364 5.78 -10.86 -10.02
CA SER A 364 5.63 -10.96 -8.56
C SER A 364 6.85 -11.56 -7.86
N LYS A 365 7.66 -12.38 -8.55
CA LYS A 365 8.89 -12.95 -8.00
C LYS A 365 9.89 -11.90 -7.55
N ARG A 366 9.94 -10.74 -8.20
CA ARG A 366 10.78 -9.60 -7.80
C ARG A 366 10.41 -9.03 -6.43
N TYR A 367 9.22 -9.32 -5.97
CA TYR A 367 8.66 -8.89 -4.69
C TYR A 367 8.54 -10.06 -3.70
N SER A 368 9.19 -11.21 -3.96
CA SER A 368 9.25 -12.29 -2.98
C SER A 368 9.92 -11.82 -1.70
N VAL A 369 9.58 -12.44 -0.57
CA VAL A 369 10.17 -12.09 0.73
C VAL A 369 11.70 -12.19 0.68
N ASP A 370 12.22 -13.23 0.01
CA ASP A 370 13.67 -13.47 -0.10
C ASP A 370 14.39 -12.40 -0.92
N GLU A 371 13.84 -11.98 -2.07
CA GLU A 371 14.44 -10.90 -2.89
C GLU A 371 14.39 -9.56 -2.15
N ILE A 372 13.30 -9.29 -1.46
CA ILE A 372 13.18 -8.08 -0.65
C ILE A 372 14.13 -8.12 0.54
N TYR A 373 14.31 -9.28 1.18
CA TYR A 373 15.28 -9.46 2.27
C TYR A 373 16.72 -9.17 1.82
N LYS A 374 17.16 -9.67 0.66
CA LYS A 374 18.49 -9.38 0.10
C LYS A 374 18.73 -7.87 -0.03
N SER A 375 17.75 -7.12 -0.51
CA SER A 375 17.84 -5.67 -0.61
C SER A 375 17.95 -4.98 0.77
N TRP A 376 17.29 -5.53 1.78
CA TRP A 376 17.41 -5.07 3.17
C TRP A 376 18.80 -5.38 3.75
N GLU A 377 19.31 -6.57 3.51
CA GLU A 377 20.64 -7.01 3.94
C GLU A 377 21.73 -6.08 3.40
N GLU A 378 21.70 -5.74 2.10
CA GLU A 378 22.57 -4.73 1.52
C GLU A 378 22.49 -3.37 2.23
N THR A 379 21.29 -2.97 2.66
CA THR A 379 21.09 -1.72 3.40
C THR A 379 21.69 -1.80 4.81
N PHE A 380 21.50 -2.92 5.50
CA PHE A 380 22.09 -3.16 6.83
C PHE A 380 23.62 -3.19 6.78
N GLU A 381 24.21 -3.88 5.81
CA GLU A 381 25.66 -3.90 5.62
C GLU A 381 26.25 -2.51 5.37
N LYS A 382 25.58 -1.67 4.56
CA LYS A 382 26.01 -0.28 4.31
C LYS A 382 25.98 0.58 5.56
N LEU A 383 25.08 0.30 6.49
CA LEU A 383 24.95 1.05 7.74
C LEU A 383 25.90 0.55 8.83
N SER A 384 26.40 -0.68 8.72
CA SER A 384 27.33 -1.31 9.67
C SER A 384 28.80 -0.93 9.41
N LYS A 385 29.10 -0.45 8.20
CA LYS A 385 30.40 0.13 7.78
C LYS A 385 30.49 1.61 8.19
#